data_e1f4bc7a4e7fbfa7637b89dd3f74c891
#
_entry.id   e1f4bc7a4e7fbfa7637b89dd3f74c891
#
_cell.length_a   1.000
_cell.length_b   1.000
_cell.length_c   1.000
_cell.angle_alpha   90.00
_cell.angle_beta   90.00
_cell.angle_gamma   90.00
#
_symmetry.space_group_name_H-M   'P 1'
#
loop_
_entity.id
_entity.type
_entity.pdbx_description
1 polymer ?
#
loop_
_entity_poly.entity_id
_entity_poly.type
_entity_poly.pdbx_seq_one_letter_code
_entity_poly.pdbx_strand_id
1 'polypeptide(L)'
;MKKIDNKTFKTINKLLMDRSTHNTTNNNTQNIININFPNILSIGKENVVKTLTRGEKKFILDSRWTSIDKMVEIVHCKNHNTFKNILITNLKDKFAYKYDETKGYFITGNKTDLLDDILTFRMIDLETIYDELSTANKIDSKTKKLIQEFLDKMDNEEPFSYGDVEYPNYKSYKMNNIKILLYNNQDKITQDIALLIGDGKISNEIPKNEIIS
;
A
#
# COMPACT_ATOMS: atom_id res chain seq x y z
N MET A 1 -20.43 -10.58 -3.34
CA MET A 1 -19.15 -10.41 -4.04
C MET A 1 -18.33 -11.68 -3.87
N LYS A 2 -17.86 -12.33 -4.95
CA LYS A 2 -16.96 -13.50 -4.83
C LYS A 2 -15.60 -13.01 -4.33
N LYS A 3 -15.10 -13.55 -3.22
CA LYS A 3 -13.73 -13.31 -2.76
C LYS A 3 -12.77 -13.70 -3.87
N ILE A 4 -11.83 -12.83 -4.21
CA ILE A 4 -10.70 -13.18 -5.07
C ILE A 4 -9.87 -14.18 -4.29
N ASP A 5 -9.75 -15.37 -4.82
CA ASP A 5 -9.02 -16.44 -4.17
C ASP A 5 -7.50 -16.26 -4.36
N ASN A 6 -6.75 -16.94 -3.54
CA ASN A 6 -5.28 -16.95 -3.60
C ASN A 6 -4.75 -17.41 -4.99
N LYS A 7 -5.58 -18.09 -5.79
CA LYS A 7 -5.27 -18.56 -7.14
C LYS A 7 -5.24 -17.39 -8.12
N THR A 8 -6.20 -16.47 -8.06
CA THR A 8 -6.24 -15.26 -8.90
C THR A 8 -5.03 -14.38 -8.64
N PHE A 9 -4.67 -14.16 -7.36
CA PHE A 9 -3.46 -13.40 -7.01
C PHE A 9 -2.19 -14.08 -7.53
N LYS A 10 -2.04 -15.40 -7.37
CA LYS A 10 -0.91 -16.16 -7.93
C LYS A 10 -0.81 -16.01 -9.43
N THR A 11 -1.94 -16.00 -10.14
CA THR A 11 -1.98 -15.79 -11.59
C THR A 11 -1.50 -14.40 -11.97
N ILE A 12 -1.96 -13.36 -11.26
CA ILE A 12 -1.50 -11.98 -11.46
C ILE A 12 0.00 -11.86 -11.21
N ASN A 13 0.47 -12.42 -10.11
CA ASN A 13 1.89 -12.37 -9.75
C ASN A 13 2.75 -13.14 -10.78
N LYS A 14 2.28 -14.28 -11.29
CA LYS A 14 2.94 -15.01 -12.37
C LYS A 14 3.04 -14.16 -13.64
N LEU A 15 1.98 -13.46 -14.03
CA LEU A 15 2.00 -12.55 -15.19
C LEU A 15 3.02 -11.42 -15.01
N LEU A 16 3.16 -10.88 -13.80
CA LEU A 16 4.18 -9.88 -13.49
C LEU A 16 5.60 -10.46 -13.59
N MET A 17 5.81 -11.67 -13.06
CA MET A 17 7.10 -12.37 -13.14
C MET A 17 7.48 -12.69 -14.58
N ASP A 18 6.56 -13.25 -15.37
CA ASP A 18 6.81 -13.60 -16.78
C ASP A 18 7.19 -12.36 -17.61
N ARG A 19 6.60 -11.20 -17.32
CA ARG A 19 6.95 -9.92 -17.95
C ARG A 19 8.32 -9.42 -17.53
N SER A 20 8.69 -9.54 -16.25
CA SER A 20 9.99 -9.12 -15.72
C SER A 20 11.13 -9.92 -16.38
N THR A 21 10.96 -11.22 -16.60
CA THR A 21 11.98 -12.08 -17.25
C THR A 21 12.16 -11.78 -18.74
N HIS A 22 11.11 -11.36 -19.45
CA HIS A 22 11.20 -11.00 -20.86
C HIS A 22 11.96 -9.69 -21.12
N ASN A 23 11.98 -8.78 -20.15
CA ASN A 23 12.72 -7.51 -20.27
C ASN A 23 14.24 -7.67 -20.08
N THR A 24 14.71 -8.77 -19.48
CA THR A 24 16.15 -9.02 -19.23
C THR A 24 16.83 -9.75 -20.38
N THR A 25 16.11 -10.35 -21.32
CA THR A 25 16.67 -11.20 -22.39
C THR A 25 16.75 -10.56 -23.78
N ASN A 26 16.21 -9.36 -23.99
CA ASN A 26 16.19 -8.72 -25.33
C ASN A 26 17.17 -7.55 -25.49
N ASN A 27 18.46 -7.81 -25.37
CA ASN A 27 19.49 -6.81 -25.68
C ASN A 27 19.91 -6.76 -27.17
N ASN A 28 19.19 -7.37 -28.09
CA ASN A 28 19.55 -7.30 -29.51
C ASN A 28 18.32 -7.35 -30.44
N THR A 29 17.49 -6.33 -30.40
CA THR A 29 16.73 -5.81 -31.57
C THR A 29 15.88 -4.62 -31.13
N GLN A 30 15.95 -3.50 -31.86
CA GLN A 30 15.25 -2.25 -31.58
C GLN A 30 13.72 -2.34 -31.80
N ASN A 31 13.06 -3.12 -30.98
CA ASN A 31 11.64 -2.98 -30.70
C ASN A 31 11.51 -2.83 -29.19
N ILE A 32 11.73 -1.59 -28.71
CA ILE A 32 11.39 -1.20 -27.36
C ILE A 32 9.87 -1.25 -27.30
N ILE A 33 9.31 -2.42 -26.96
CA ILE A 33 7.96 -2.49 -26.45
C ILE A 33 8.04 -1.83 -25.08
N ASN A 34 7.65 -0.56 -25.01
CA ASN A 34 7.45 0.17 -23.77
C ASN A 34 6.27 -0.51 -23.05
N ILE A 35 6.56 -1.60 -22.33
CA ILE A 35 5.62 -2.19 -21.41
C ILE A 35 5.61 -1.24 -20.21
N ASN A 36 4.59 -0.39 -20.14
CA ASN A 36 4.30 0.39 -18.95
C ASN A 36 3.98 -0.61 -17.82
N PHE A 37 5.00 -0.98 -17.03
CA PHE A 37 4.75 -1.65 -15.76
C PHE A 37 3.85 -0.75 -14.92
N PRO A 38 2.89 -1.30 -14.17
CA PRO A 38 2.19 -0.52 -13.17
C PRO A 38 3.25 0.15 -12.30
N ASN A 39 3.16 1.45 -12.15
CA ASN A 39 4.16 2.27 -11.44
C ASN A 39 3.98 2.08 -9.92
N ILE A 40 4.01 0.82 -9.47
CA ILE A 40 3.89 0.45 -8.06
C ILE A 40 5.28 0.61 -7.44
N LEU A 41 5.35 1.34 -6.34
CA LEU A 41 6.59 1.57 -5.60
C LEU A 41 6.72 0.57 -4.45
N SER A 42 7.94 0.20 -4.10
CA SER A 42 8.20 -0.58 -2.88
C SER A 42 7.84 0.23 -1.63
N ILE A 43 7.46 -0.48 -0.55
CA ILE A 43 7.19 0.15 0.75
C ILE A 43 8.44 0.91 1.21
N GLY A 44 8.24 2.16 1.65
CA GLY A 44 9.29 3.06 2.10
C GLY A 44 9.97 3.87 0.98
N LYS A 45 9.61 3.62 -0.30
CA LYS A 45 10.05 4.45 -1.43
C LYS A 45 8.96 5.38 -1.96
N GLU A 46 7.78 5.30 -1.38
CA GLU A 46 6.66 6.18 -1.71
C GLU A 46 6.90 7.58 -1.16
N ASN A 47 6.59 8.58 -1.95
CA ASN A 47 6.54 9.96 -1.46
C ASN A 47 5.09 10.32 -1.08
N VAL A 48 4.60 9.71 0.00
CA VAL A 48 3.21 9.81 0.43
C VAL A 48 2.84 11.26 0.74
N VAL A 49 3.67 11.95 1.50
CA VAL A 49 3.40 13.33 1.92
C VAL A 49 3.22 14.27 0.72
N LYS A 50 4.01 14.12 -0.35
CA LYS A 50 3.85 14.93 -1.56
C LYS A 50 2.66 14.53 -2.42
N THR A 51 2.28 13.25 -2.38
CA THR A 51 1.18 12.71 -3.20
C THR A 51 -0.19 13.03 -2.62
N LEU A 52 -0.31 13.03 -1.29
CA LEU A 52 -1.56 13.34 -0.61
C LEU A 52 -1.98 14.79 -0.86
N THR A 53 -3.24 14.95 -1.25
CA THR A 53 -3.86 16.28 -1.33
C THR A 53 -3.97 16.92 0.05
N ARG A 54 -4.06 18.24 0.08
CA ARG A 54 -4.28 18.97 1.34
C ARG A 54 -5.55 18.52 2.07
N GLY A 55 -6.61 18.17 1.33
CA GLY A 55 -7.86 17.65 1.91
C GLY A 55 -7.65 16.31 2.60
N GLU A 56 -6.91 15.38 1.97
CA GLU A 56 -6.58 14.08 2.55
C GLU A 56 -5.71 14.23 3.79
N LYS A 57 -4.66 15.08 3.74
CA LYS A 57 -3.80 15.39 4.90
C LYS A 57 -4.62 15.89 6.09
N LYS A 58 -5.52 16.87 5.84
CA LYS A 58 -6.40 17.40 6.89
C LYS A 58 -7.34 16.34 7.43
N PHE A 59 -7.98 15.55 6.56
CA PHE A 59 -8.88 14.48 6.96
C PHE A 59 -8.16 13.42 7.83
N ILE A 60 -6.93 13.07 7.48
CA ILE A 60 -6.09 12.14 8.27
C ILE A 60 -5.91 12.69 9.68
N LEU A 61 -5.46 13.94 9.85
CA LEU A 61 -5.24 14.53 11.17
C LEU A 61 -6.54 14.73 11.96
N ASP A 62 -7.62 15.14 11.31
CA ASP A 62 -8.93 15.29 11.94
C ASP A 62 -9.50 13.96 12.45
N SER A 63 -8.98 12.83 11.94
CA SER A 63 -9.31 11.48 12.41
C SER A 63 -8.66 11.10 13.75
N ARG A 64 -7.69 11.88 14.24
CA ARG A 64 -7.11 11.81 15.59
C ARG A 64 -6.59 10.40 15.93
N TRP A 65 -7.19 9.73 16.92
CA TRP A 65 -6.83 8.37 17.34
C TRP A 65 -6.90 7.30 16.25
N THR A 66 -7.56 7.61 15.14
CA THR A 66 -7.62 6.73 13.95
C THR A 66 -6.82 7.27 12.77
N SER A 67 -5.97 8.27 12.97
CA SER A 67 -5.22 8.93 11.89
C SER A 67 -4.36 7.94 11.11
N ILE A 68 -3.63 7.06 11.79
CA ILE A 68 -2.79 6.05 11.13
C ILE A 68 -3.62 5.03 10.35
N ASP A 69 -4.76 4.59 10.89
CA ASP A 69 -5.68 3.68 10.21
C ASP A 69 -6.22 4.34 8.93
N LYS A 70 -6.60 5.62 9.00
CA LYS A 70 -7.10 6.39 7.86
C LYS A 70 -6.02 6.67 6.83
N MET A 71 -4.80 6.93 7.26
CA MET A 71 -3.67 7.08 6.35
C MET A 71 -3.41 5.79 5.57
N VAL A 72 -3.33 4.65 6.24
CA VAL A 72 -3.15 3.34 5.59
C VAL A 72 -4.31 3.03 4.63
N GLU A 73 -5.55 3.34 5.01
CA GLU A 73 -6.72 3.17 4.16
C GLU A 73 -6.62 3.99 2.86
N ILE A 74 -6.29 5.29 2.98
CA ILE A 74 -6.16 6.19 1.82
C ILE A 74 -5.01 5.76 0.93
N VAL A 75 -3.84 5.53 1.52
CA VAL A 75 -2.60 5.24 0.79
C VAL A 75 -2.65 3.88 0.12
N HIS A 76 -2.93 2.80 0.86
CA HIS A 76 -2.78 1.44 0.36
C HIS A 76 -4.06 0.80 -0.15
N CYS A 77 -5.25 1.32 0.22
CA CYS A 77 -6.52 0.66 -0.12
C CYS A 77 -7.42 1.46 -1.06
N LYS A 78 -7.23 2.80 -1.20
CA LYS A 78 -8.11 3.65 -2.01
C LYS A 78 -7.46 4.12 -3.32
N ASN A 79 -7.28 5.42 -3.48
CA ASN A 79 -7.11 6.07 -4.78
C ASN A 79 -5.67 6.08 -5.30
N HIS A 80 -4.69 5.71 -4.50
CA HIS A 80 -3.27 5.80 -4.87
C HIS A 80 -2.76 4.46 -5.42
N ASN A 81 -2.97 4.22 -6.71
CA ASN A 81 -2.64 2.93 -7.35
C ASN A 81 -1.15 2.58 -7.25
N THR A 82 -0.26 3.57 -7.25
CA THR A 82 1.19 3.39 -7.08
C THR A 82 1.59 2.83 -5.71
N PHE A 83 0.71 2.92 -4.72
CA PHE A 83 0.96 2.49 -3.34
C PHE A 83 0.22 1.19 -2.95
N LYS A 84 -0.35 0.48 -3.93
CA LYS A 84 -0.96 -0.84 -3.70
C LYS A 84 0.08 -1.94 -3.69
N ASN A 85 1.02 -1.82 -2.78
CA ASN A 85 2.28 -2.54 -2.73
C ASN A 85 2.34 -3.64 -1.65
N ILE A 86 1.22 -3.89 -0.96
CA ILE A 86 1.09 -4.94 0.04
C ILE A 86 -0.24 -5.68 -0.08
N LEU A 87 -0.21 -7.00 0.14
CA LEU A 87 -1.40 -7.86 0.19
C LEU A 87 -1.31 -8.83 1.36
N ILE A 88 -2.37 -8.87 2.16
CA ILE A 88 -2.58 -9.87 3.21
C ILE A 88 -3.76 -10.75 2.77
N THR A 89 -3.46 -11.94 2.28
CA THR A 89 -4.48 -12.85 1.74
C THR A 89 -5.04 -13.82 2.78
N ASN A 90 -4.36 -13.96 3.91
CA ASN A 90 -4.80 -14.83 5.02
C ASN A 90 -4.36 -14.24 6.37
N LEU A 91 -5.31 -14.07 7.30
CA LEU A 91 -5.03 -13.54 8.65
C LEU A 91 -4.19 -14.50 9.51
N LYS A 92 -4.30 -15.80 9.28
CA LYS A 92 -3.62 -16.84 10.09
C LYS A 92 -2.18 -17.12 9.63
N ASP A 93 -1.86 -16.87 8.36
CA ASP A 93 -0.52 -17.11 7.83
C ASP A 93 0.52 -16.16 8.44
N LYS A 94 1.75 -16.65 8.58
CA LYS A 94 2.90 -15.84 9.02
C LYS A 94 3.43 -14.94 7.89
N PHE A 95 2.97 -15.13 6.65
CA PHE A 95 3.47 -14.45 5.47
C PHE A 95 2.42 -13.50 4.88
N ALA A 96 2.91 -12.45 4.23
CA ALA A 96 2.17 -11.54 3.37
C ALA A 96 2.99 -11.27 2.11
N TYR A 97 2.41 -10.53 1.15
CA TYR A 97 3.09 -10.20 -0.09
C TYR A 97 3.40 -8.71 -0.13
N LYS A 98 4.63 -8.36 -0.51
CA LYS A 98 5.05 -6.98 -0.79
C LYS A 98 5.59 -6.86 -2.21
N TYR A 99 5.32 -5.73 -2.86
CA TYR A 99 5.86 -5.44 -4.18
C TYR A 99 7.33 -5.07 -4.07
N ASP A 100 8.15 -5.68 -4.92
CA ASP A 100 9.57 -5.37 -5.09
C ASP A 100 9.74 -4.69 -6.45
N GLU A 101 10.00 -3.39 -6.45
CA GLU A 101 10.11 -2.62 -7.70
C GLU A 101 11.34 -3.01 -8.53
N THR A 102 12.40 -3.53 -7.89
CA THR A 102 13.60 -4.01 -8.58
C THR A 102 13.30 -5.28 -9.37
N LYS A 103 12.43 -6.14 -8.81
CA LYS A 103 12.00 -7.38 -9.45
C LYS A 103 10.78 -7.21 -10.35
N GLY A 104 9.97 -6.15 -10.11
CA GLY A 104 8.76 -5.89 -10.85
C GLY A 104 7.57 -6.80 -10.49
N TYR A 105 7.61 -7.49 -9.33
CA TYR A 105 6.54 -8.39 -8.88
C TYR A 105 6.47 -8.49 -7.36
N PHE A 106 5.38 -9.12 -6.86
CA PHE A 106 5.18 -9.34 -5.43
C PHE A 106 6.01 -10.51 -4.92
N ILE A 107 6.76 -10.26 -3.85
CA ILE A 107 7.52 -11.28 -3.12
C ILE A 107 6.85 -11.57 -1.77
N THR A 108 7.09 -12.77 -1.24
CA THR A 108 6.65 -13.16 0.09
C THR A 108 7.58 -12.56 1.16
N GLY A 109 7.00 -12.03 2.23
CA GLY A 109 7.73 -11.55 3.41
C GLY A 109 7.04 -11.95 4.70
N ASN A 110 7.75 -11.86 5.83
CA ASN A 110 7.15 -12.03 7.14
C ASN A 110 6.08 -10.95 7.36
N LYS A 111 4.89 -11.35 7.74
CA LYS A 111 3.76 -10.43 7.89
C LYS A 111 3.95 -9.42 9.02
N THR A 112 4.55 -9.83 10.13
CA THR A 112 4.80 -8.93 11.26
C THR A 112 5.79 -7.85 10.89
N ASP A 113 6.89 -8.21 10.23
CA ASP A 113 7.91 -7.27 9.78
C ASP A 113 7.33 -6.28 8.76
N LEU A 114 6.50 -6.76 7.82
CA LEU A 114 5.83 -5.91 6.84
C LEU A 114 4.85 -4.93 7.47
N LEU A 115 4.13 -5.35 8.51
CA LEU A 115 3.22 -4.47 9.24
C LEU A 115 3.98 -3.43 10.06
N ASP A 116 5.11 -3.80 10.64
CA ASP A 116 6.00 -2.86 11.35
C ASP A 116 6.62 -1.85 10.38
N ASP A 117 7.09 -2.30 9.21
CA ASP A 117 7.58 -1.42 8.14
C ASP A 117 6.51 -0.38 7.75
N ILE A 118 5.27 -0.82 7.46
CA ILE A 118 4.17 0.08 7.09
C ILE A 118 3.90 1.07 8.21
N LEU A 119 3.76 0.58 9.44
CA LEU A 119 3.46 1.44 10.57
C LEU A 119 4.56 2.50 10.76
N THR A 120 5.82 2.09 10.71
CA THR A 120 6.97 2.98 10.86
C THR A 120 6.98 4.07 9.79
N PHE A 121 6.86 3.72 8.52
CA PHE A 121 6.85 4.72 7.44
C PHE A 121 5.62 5.64 7.51
N ARG A 122 4.44 5.10 7.82
CA ARG A 122 3.22 5.92 7.94
C ARG A 122 3.24 6.82 9.18
N MET A 123 3.92 6.43 10.25
CA MET A 123 4.13 7.32 11.41
C MET A 123 5.01 8.52 11.03
N ILE A 124 6.12 8.29 10.35
CA ILE A 124 6.99 9.38 9.84
C ILE A 124 6.21 10.33 8.92
N ASP A 125 5.40 9.78 8.02
CA ASP A 125 4.54 10.60 7.14
C ASP A 125 3.51 11.39 7.94
N LEU A 126 2.91 10.80 8.97
CA LEU A 126 1.91 11.46 9.83
C LEU A 126 2.52 12.63 10.60
N GLU A 127 3.68 12.44 11.19
CA GLU A 127 4.44 13.49 11.88
C GLU A 127 4.78 14.64 10.93
N THR A 128 5.27 14.32 9.73
CA THR A 128 5.58 15.31 8.70
C THR A 128 4.34 16.12 8.30
N ILE A 129 3.19 15.47 8.13
CA ILE A 129 1.92 16.14 7.81
C ILE A 129 1.46 17.01 8.99
N TYR A 130 1.61 16.50 10.22
CA TYR A 130 1.26 17.24 11.43
C TYR A 130 2.09 18.52 11.55
N ASP A 131 3.40 18.46 11.34
CA ASP A 131 4.30 19.62 11.38
C ASP A 131 3.96 20.63 10.28
N GLU A 132 3.75 20.16 9.04
CA GLU A 132 3.36 20.99 7.91
C GLU A 132 2.07 21.79 8.19
N LEU A 133 1.02 21.12 8.63
CA LEU A 133 -0.28 21.75 8.85
C LEU A 133 -0.36 22.54 10.16
N SER A 134 0.41 22.13 11.17
CA SER A 134 0.52 22.85 12.45
C SER A 134 1.23 24.18 12.28
N THR A 135 2.37 24.20 11.56
CA THR A 135 3.14 25.41 11.25
C THR A 135 2.33 26.36 10.37
N ALA A 136 1.57 25.82 9.42
CA ALA A 136 0.68 26.62 8.57
C ALA A 136 -0.61 27.09 9.27
N ASN A 137 -0.82 26.81 10.56
CA ASN A 137 -2.05 27.09 11.32
C ASN A 137 -3.33 26.55 10.64
N LYS A 138 -3.27 25.34 10.08
CA LYS A 138 -4.36 24.70 9.33
C LYS A 138 -5.13 23.64 10.13
N ILE A 139 -4.71 23.37 11.36
CA ILE A 139 -5.37 22.49 12.33
C ILE A 139 -5.63 23.24 13.63
N ASP A 140 -6.76 22.93 14.26
CA ASP A 140 -7.16 23.56 15.53
C ASP A 140 -6.38 22.99 16.72
N SER A 141 -6.43 23.72 17.85
CA SER A 141 -5.69 23.36 19.08
C SER A 141 -6.13 21.99 19.65
N LYS A 142 -7.41 21.62 19.48
CA LYS A 142 -7.92 20.33 19.94
C LYS A 142 -7.34 19.19 19.12
N THR A 143 -7.29 19.34 17.80
CA THR A 143 -6.67 18.35 16.91
C THR A 143 -5.17 18.23 17.20
N LYS A 144 -4.45 19.37 17.39
CA LYS A 144 -3.03 19.35 17.78
C LYS A 144 -2.81 18.52 19.05
N LYS A 145 -3.58 18.79 20.10
CA LYS A 145 -3.48 18.08 21.38
C LYS A 145 -3.72 16.59 21.22
N LEU A 146 -4.78 16.18 20.50
CA LEU A 146 -5.15 14.79 20.36
C LEU A 146 -4.19 14.00 19.46
N ILE A 147 -3.57 14.64 18.47
CA ILE A 147 -2.51 14.00 17.68
C ILE A 147 -1.27 13.80 18.55
N GLN A 148 -0.88 14.80 19.35
CA GLN A 148 0.26 14.63 20.26
C GLN A 148 0.02 13.48 21.26
N GLU A 149 -1.15 13.46 21.91
CA GLU A 149 -1.53 12.34 22.79
C GLU A 149 -1.50 10.98 22.07
N PHE A 150 -1.89 10.94 20.79
CA PHE A 150 -1.79 9.74 19.98
C PHE A 150 -0.34 9.32 19.74
N LEU A 151 0.55 10.25 19.36
CA LEU A 151 1.97 9.98 19.14
C LEU A 151 2.63 9.49 20.44
N ASP A 152 2.41 10.16 21.56
CA ASP A 152 2.91 9.77 22.88
C ASP A 152 2.43 8.35 23.25
N LYS A 153 1.18 8.01 22.88
CA LYS A 153 0.62 6.66 23.14
C LYS A 153 1.24 5.59 22.24
N MET A 154 1.65 5.93 21.03
CA MET A 154 2.33 5.00 20.12
C MET A 154 3.72 4.61 20.64
N ASP A 155 4.40 5.49 21.35
CA ASP A 155 5.72 5.26 21.94
C ASP A 155 5.66 4.56 23.31
N ASN A 156 4.46 4.41 23.89
CA ASN A 156 4.28 3.81 25.21
C ASN A 156 4.31 2.28 25.08
N GLU A 157 5.22 1.65 25.83
CA GLU A 157 5.40 0.19 25.87
C GLU A 157 4.49 -0.51 26.89
N GLU A 158 3.62 0.21 27.60
CA GLU A 158 2.69 -0.40 28.56
C GLU A 158 1.63 -1.24 27.87
N PRO A 159 1.18 -2.33 28.54
CA PRO A 159 0.07 -3.16 28.06
C PRO A 159 -1.18 -2.31 27.75
N PHE A 160 -1.84 -2.65 26.66
CA PHE A 160 -3.04 -1.97 26.19
C PHE A 160 -4.19 -2.96 26.00
N SER A 161 -5.36 -2.64 26.56
CA SER A 161 -6.57 -3.45 26.39
C SER A 161 -7.59 -2.72 25.53
N TYR A 162 -8.21 -3.45 24.61
CA TYR A 162 -9.35 -2.97 23.82
C TYR A 162 -10.45 -4.04 23.79
N GLY A 163 -11.60 -3.75 24.42
CA GLY A 163 -12.62 -4.75 24.73
C GLY A 163 -12.02 -5.84 25.62
N ASP A 164 -12.25 -7.09 25.25
CA ASP A 164 -11.75 -8.27 25.97
C ASP A 164 -10.36 -8.74 25.48
N VAL A 165 -9.69 -7.95 24.63
CA VAL A 165 -8.39 -8.32 24.05
C VAL A 165 -7.28 -7.48 24.65
N GLU A 166 -6.25 -8.17 25.16
CA GLU A 166 -5.02 -7.55 25.63
C GLU A 166 -3.94 -7.55 24.54
N TYR A 167 -3.22 -6.46 24.43
CA TYR A 167 -2.08 -6.26 23.52
C TYR A 167 -0.84 -5.91 24.34
N PRO A 168 0.36 -6.30 23.90
CA PRO A 168 1.60 -5.92 24.56
C PRO A 168 1.75 -4.41 24.77
N ASN A 169 1.30 -3.62 23.79
CA ASN A 169 1.26 -2.16 23.83
C ASN A 169 0.26 -1.60 22.80
N TYR A 170 0.07 -0.29 22.78
CA TYR A 170 -0.84 0.36 21.83
C TYR A 170 -0.40 0.22 20.36
N LYS A 171 0.92 0.20 20.10
CA LYS A 171 1.49 -0.06 18.77
C LYS A 171 1.03 -1.42 18.23
N SER A 172 1.09 -2.46 19.03
CA SER A 172 0.63 -3.82 18.68
C SER A 172 -0.86 -3.86 18.34
N TYR A 173 -1.70 -3.12 19.08
CA TYR A 173 -3.11 -2.95 18.74
C TYR A 173 -3.28 -2.28 17.38
N LYS A 174 -2.54 -1.22 17.08
CA LYS A 174 -2.58 -0.54 15.77
C LYS A 174 -2.11 -1.43 14.63
N MET A 175 -1.04 -2.20 14.82
CA MET A 175 -0.60 -3.20 13.84
C MET A 175 -1.70 -4.23 13.54
N ASN A 176 -2.43 -4.67 14.55
CA ASN A 176 -3.57 -5.59 14.34
C ASN A 176 -4.70 -4.93 13.54
N ASN A 177 -5.02 -3.65 13.79
CA ASN A 177 -6.01 -2.92 13.02
C ASN A 177 -5.59 -2.78 11.55
N ILE A 178 -4.35 -2.39 11.29
CA ILE A 178 -3.78 -2.28 9.94
C ILE A 178 -3.84 -3.65 9.22
N LYS A 179 -3.48 -4.74 9.91
CA LYS A 179 -3.59 -6.11 9.37
C LYS A 179 -5.02 -6.43 8.91
N ILE A 180 -6.01 -6.15 9.74
CA ILE A 180 -7.43 -6.39 9.43
C ILE A 180 -7.89 -5.49 8.29
N LEU A 181 -7.50 -4.23 8.31
CA LEU A 181 -7.84 -3.26 7.26
C LEU A 181 -7.33 -3.71 5.88
N LEU A 182 -6.06 -4.08 5.78
CA LEU A 182 -5.45 -4.56 4.53
C LEU A 182 -6.09 -5.87 4.06
N TYR A 183 -6.36 -6.80 4.98
CA TYR A 183 -7.05 -8.05 4.67
C TYR A 183 -8.47 -7.81 4.12
N ASN A 184 -9.23 -6.92 4.74
CA ASN A 184 -10.60 -6.62 4.31
C ASN A 184 -10.65 -5.92 2.93
N ASN A 185 -9.59 -5.22 2.54
CA ASN A 185 -9.47 -4.53 1.26
C ASN A 185 -8.71 -5.32 0.19
N GLN A 186 -8.25 -6.54 0.47
CA GLN A 186 -7.40 -7.31 -0.44
C GLN A 186 -8.02 -7.53 -1.82
N ASP A 187 -9.33 -7.78 -1.88
CA ASP A 187 -10.04 -8.04 -3.14
C ASP A 187 -9.99 -6.81 -4.04
N LYS A 188 -10.25 -5.64 -3.47
CA LYS A 188 -10.18 -4.36 -4.19
C LYS A 188 -8.75 -4.07 -4.65
N ILE A 189 -7.78 -4.19 -3.75
CA ILE A 189 -6.36 -3.98 -4.08
C ILE A 189 -5.94 -4.89 -5.23
N THR A 190 -6.31 -6.16 -5.20
CA THR A 190 -5.99 -7.14 -6.23
C THR A 190 -6.67 -6.80 -7.56
N GLN A 191 -7.92 -6.35 -7.55
CA GLN A 191 -8.64 -5.90 -8.76
C GLN A 191 -7.96 -4.68 -9.38
N ASP A 192 -7.62 -3.68 -8.57
CA ASP A 192 -6.96 -2.46 -9.04
C ASP A 192 -5.58 -2.78 -9.66
N ILE A 193 -4.81 -3.70 -9.05
CA ILE A 193 -3.54 -4.19 -9.63
C ILE A 193 -3.79 -4.92 -10.96
N ALA A 194 -4.82 -5.76 -11.03
CA ALA A 194 -5.17 -6.49 -12.25
C ALA A 194 -5.54 -5.53 -13.40
N LEU A 195 -6.28 -4.45 -13.12
CA LEU A 195 -6.60 -3.40 -14.08
C LEU A 195 -5.34 -2.70 -14.58
N LEU A 196 -4.44 -2.30 -13.69
CA LEU A 196 -3.17 -1.68 -14.08
C LEU A 196 -2.33 -2.58 -15.01
N ILE A 197 -2.36 -3.90 -14.78
CA ILE A 197 -1.68 -4.88 -15.65
C ILE A 197 -2.43 -5.06 -16.98
N GLY A 198 -3.77 -5.05 -16.94
CA GLY A 198 -4.65 -5.21 -18.09
C GLY A 198 -4.56 -4.07 -19.09
N ASP A 199 -4.57 -2.83 -18.58
CA ASP A 199 -4.43 -1.62 -19.41
C ASP A 199 -3.09 -1.57 -20.15
N GLY A 200 -2.03 -2.14 -19.59
CA GLY A 200 -0.76 -2.34 -20.28
C GLY A 200 -0.81 -3.39 -21.43
N LYS A 201 -1.87 -4.23 -21.52
CA LYS A 201 -2.06 -5.15 -22.64
C LYS A 201 -2.81 -4.54 -23.82
N ILE A 202 -3.69 -3.57 -23.57
CA ILE A 202 -4.54 -2.96 -24.61
C ILE A 202 -3.72 -2.10 -25.57
N SER A 203 -2.57 -1.56 -25.14
CA SER A 203 -1.67 -0.81 -26.02
C SER A 203 -0.86 -1.68 -27.00
N ASN A 204 -1.02 -2.99 -26.99
CA ASN A 204 -0.27 -3.95 -27.79
C ASN A 204 -1.14 -4.77 -28.77
N GLU A 205 -2.32 -4.31 -29.15
CA GLU A 205 -2.95 -4.84 -30.37
C GLU A 205 -2.11 -4.42 -31.59
N ILE A 206 -1.29 -5.35 -32.05
CA ILE A 206 -0.58 -5.27 -33.33
C ILE A 206 -1.65 -4.99 -34.39
N PRO A 207 -1.53 -3.90 -35.18
CA PRO A 207 -2.40 -3.76 -36.35
C PRO A 207 -2.18 -4.98 -37.23
N LYS A 208 -3.24 -5.74 -37.48
CA LYS A 208 -3.23 -6.79 -38.48
C LYS A 208 -2.92 -6.10 -39.82
N ASN A 209 -1.67 -6.16 -40.22
CA ASN A 209 -1.32 -5.83 -41.59
C ASN A 209 -2.07 -6.85 -42.48
N GLU A 210 -3.03 -6.32 -43.20
CA GLU A 210 -3.63 -7.00 -44.31
C GLU A 210 -2.52 -7.53 -45.22
N ILE A 211 -2.46 -8.86 -45.32
CA ILE A 211 -1.70 -9.51 -46.37
C ILE A 211 -2.51 -9.25 -47.62
N ILE A 212 -2.10 -8.26 -48.40
CA ILE A 212 -2.57 -8.07 -49.77
C ILE A 212 -1.83 -9.13 -50.62
N SER A 213 -2.60 -10.01 -51.18
CA SER A 213 -2.25 -11.00 -52.18
C SER A 213 -1.64 -10.41 -53.44
#